data_9b3752dd65be8746185ac0f07fca5c4d
#
_entry.id   9b3752dd65be8746185ac0f07fca5c4d
#
_cell.length_a   1.000
_cell.length_b   1.000
_cell.length_c   1.000
_cell.angle_alpha   90.00
_cell.angle_beta   90.00
_cell.angle_gamma   90.00
#
_symmetry.space_group_name_H-M   'P 1'
#
loop_
_entity.id
_entity.type
_entity.pdbx_description
1 polymer ?
#
loop_
_entity_poly.entity_id
_entity_poly.type
_entity_poly.pdbx_seq_one_letter_code
_entity_poly.pdbx_strand_id
1 'polypeptide(L)'
;CIADFEYFMMYYVIKYRRGIVRKNLTTSFPEKSEEEIVDIEKKFYRWFSDYFFEAVKLLSISDKELRRRFKVYNSEEVEQCFQEGQDVAAILGHYCNWEWLSCVGIELPKNRILGLIYHPLYNKAFDELFKRIRSHEENGVPIPKKDILRYLVDYKRKNIRSLFGYISDQGPKWENIHLW
;
A
#
# COMPACT_ATOMS: atom_id res chain seq x y z
N CYS A 1 4.19 21.05 -13.13
CA CYS A 1 4.27 20.55 -11.73
C CYS A 1 5.51 19.63 -11.62
N ILE A 2 5.99 19.31 -10.40
CA ILE A 2 7.17 18.44 -10.23
C ILE A 2 6.89 17.03 -10.77
N ALA A 3 5.71 16.52 -10.54
CA ALA A 3 5.30 15.21 -11.06
C ALA A 3 5.29 15.16 -12.61
N ASP A 4 4.90 16.25 -13.28
CA ASP A 4 4.97 16.31 -14.76
C ASP A 4 6.40 16.25 -15.25
N PHE A 5 7.33 16.90 -14.54
CA PHE A 5 8.75 16.83 -14.86
C PHE A 5 9.29 15.41 -14.65
N GLU A 6 8.96 14.77 -13.54
CA GLU A 6 9.34 13.38 -13.29
C GLU A 6 8.77 12.43 -14.35
N TYR A 7 7.46 12.56 -14.68
CA TYR A 7 6.84 11.82 -15.78
C TYR A 7 7.62 11.97 -17.07
N PHE A 8 7.98 13.22 -17.46
CA PHE A 8 8.76 13.46 -18.67
C PHE A 8 10.12 12.76 -18.63
N MET A 9 10.83 12.88 -17.51
CA MET A 9 12.13 12.24 -17.32
C MET A 9 12.02 10.72 -17.40
N MET A 10 11.08 10.12 -16.67
CA MET A 10 10.92 8.65 -16.60
C MET A 10 10.45 8.07 -17.94
N TYR A 11 9.52 8.73 -18.62
CA TYR A 11 8.92 8.20 -19.83
C TYR A 11 9.75 8.46 -21.08
N TYR A 12 10.24 9.68 -21.27
CA TYR A 12 10.90 10.09 -22.52
C TYR A 12 12.42 10.01 -22.46
N VAL A 13 13.04 10.35 -21.34
CA VAL A 13 14.50 10.43 -21.21
C VAL A 13 15.09 9.10 -20.74
N ILE A 14 14.75 8.68 -19.51
CA ILE A 14 15.30 7.48 -18.87
C ILE A 14 14.68 6.21 -19.46
N LYS A 15 13.42 6.29 -19.91
CA LYS A 15 12.60 5.16 -20.39
C LYS A 15 12.52 4.03 -19.36
N TYR A 16 12.35 4.41 -18.09
CA TYR A 16 12.41 3.50 -16.96
C TYR A 16 11.45 2.33 -17.13
N ARG A 17 11.98 1.12 -17.31
CA ARG A 17 11.25 -0.14 -17.45
C ARG A 17 10.14 -0.17 -18.52
N ARG A 18 10.18 0.72 -19.53
CA ARG A 18 9.12 0.82 -20.56
C ARG A 18 8.86 -0.50 -21.28
N GLY A 19 9.91 -1.28 -21.61
CA GLY A 19 9.73 -2.59 -22.24
C GLY A 19 8.91 -3.56 -21.38
N ILE A 20 9.10 -3.54 -20.06
CA ILE A 20 8.34 -4.39 -19.13
C ILE A 20 6.88 -3.93 -19.07
N VAL A 21 6.66 -2.62 -18.90
CA VAL A 21 5.30 -2.05 -18.87
C VAL A 21 4.56 -2.34 -20.18
N ARG A 22 5.20 -2.11 -21.34
CA ARG A 22 4.64 -2.39 -22.64
C ARG A 22 4.26 -3.86 -22.77
N LYS A 23 5.17 -4.78 -22.43
CA LYS A 23 4.92 -6.22 -22.48
C LYS A 23 3.73 -6.61 -21.59
N ASN A 24 3.67 -6.09 -20.37
CA ASN A 24 2.57 -6.38 -19.46
C ASN A 24 1.23 -5.88 -20.02
N LEU A 25 1.19 -4.66 -20.54
CA LEU A 25 -0.02 -4.10 -21.13
C LEU A 25 -0.52 -4.90 -22.34
N THR A 26 0.38 -5.24 -23.28
CA THR A 26 0.00 -6.03 -24.46
C THR A 26 -0.45 -7.44 -24.10
N THR A 27 0.10 -8.03 -23.03
CA THR A 27 -0.32 -9.34 -22.55
C THR A 27 -1.66 -9.28 -21.82
N SER A 28 -1.92 -8.21 -21.07
CA SER A 28 -3.16 -8.05 -20.29
C SER A 28 -4.34 -7.56 -21.12
N PHE A 29 -4.08 -6.86 -22.22
CA PHE A 29 -5.09 -6.28 -23.11
C PHE A 29 -4.81 -6.65 -24.59
N PRO A 30 -4.86 -7.95 -24.93
CA PRO A 30 -4.52 -8.41 -26.27
C PRO A 30 -5.48 -7.90 -27.36
N GLU A 31 -6.67 -7.43 -26.97
CA GLU A 31 -7.70 -6.88 -27.85
C GLU A 31 -7.46 -5.41 -28.23
N LYS A 32 -6.53 -4.72 -27.55
CA LYS A 32 -6.29 -3.28 -27.77
C LYS A 32 -5.27 -3.04 -28.89
N SER A 33 -5.51 -1.95 -29.64
CA SER A 33 -4.57 -1.48 -30.63
C SER A 33 -3.26 -0.99 -30.01
N GLU A 34 -2.20 -0.92 -30.80
CA GLU A 34 -0.91 -0.39 -30.34
C GLU A 34 -1.02 1.06 -29.83
N GLU A 35 -1.86 1.87 -30.47
CA GLU A 35 -2.09 3.27 -30.09
C GLU A 35 -2.78 3.35 -28.71
N GLU A 36 -3.76 2.52 -28.45
CA GLU A 36 -4.42 2.42 -27.13
C GLU A 36 -3.45 1.96 -26.05
N ILE A 37 -2.61 0.97 -26.36
CA ILE A 37 -1.57 0.50 -25.41
C ILE A 37 -0.60 1.62 -25.08
N VAL A 38 -0.17 2.42 -26.09
CA VAL A 38 0.70 3.59 -25.84
C VAL A 38 0.02 4.64 -24.98
N ASP A 39 -1.27 4.89 -25.16
CA ASP A 39 -2.03 5.83 -24.36
C ASP A 39 -2.13 5.36 -22.89
N ILE A 40 -2.44 4.09 -22.68
CA ILE A 40 -2.48 3.47 -21.34
C ILE A 40 -1.11 3.53 -20.68
N GLU A 41 -0.03 3.23 -21.43
CA GLU A 41 1.34 3.32 -20.93
C GLU A 41 1.68 4.74 -20.45
N LYS A 42 1.32 5.77 -21.22
CA LYS A 42 1.53 7.18 -20.82
C LYS A 42 0.72 7.55 -19.56
N LYS A 43 -0.53 7.10 -19.48
CA LYS A 43 -1.38 7.30 -18.30
C LYS A 43 -0.80 6.60 -17.06
N PHE A 44 -0.27 5.39 -17.22
CA PHE A 44 0.43 4.68 -16.15
C PHE A 44 1.62 5.47 -15.61
N TYR A 45 2.49 6.02 -16.47
CA TYR A 45 3.66 6.78 -16.00
C TYR A 45 3.27 8.11 -15.34
N ARG A 46 2.22 8.77 -15.77
CA ARG A 46 1.68 9.95 -15.08
C ARG A 46 1.18 9.59 -13.69
N TRP A 47 0.35 8.55 -13.59
CA TRP A 47 -0.11 8.04 -12.32
C TRP A 47 1.05 7.58 -11.41
N PHE A 48 2.06 6.93 -11.95
CA PHE A 48 3.22 6.45 -11.19
C PHE A 48 4.03 7.61 -10.60
N SER A 49 4.18 8.72 -11.33
CA SER A 49 4.81 9.93 -10.82
C SER A 49 3.97 10.57 -9.70
N ASP A 50 2.66 10.69 -9.89
CA ASP A 50 1.76 11.21 -8.85
C ASP A 50 1.79 10.32 -7.60
N TYR A 51 1.71 9.00 -7.76
CA TYR A 51 1.78 8.01 -6.67
C TYR A 51 2.99 8.24 -5.75
N PHE A 52 4.17 8.46 -6.33
CA PHE A 52 5.39 8.66 -5.54
C PHE A 52 5.31 9.94 -4.70
N PHE A 53 4.92 11.06 -5.30
CA PHE A 53 4.79 12.33 -4.56
C PHE A 53 3.68 12.30 -3.52
N GLU A 54 2.57 11.64 -3.80
CA GLU A 54 1.50 11.44 -2.83
C GLU A 54 1.96 10.59 -1.64
N ALA A 55 2.73 9.51 -1.89
CA ALA A 55 3.28 8.69 -0.82
C ALA A 55 4.26 9.51 0.06
N VAL A 56 5.17 10.27 -0.56
CA VAL A 56 6.10 11.15 0.17
C VAL A 56 5.35 12.25 0.94
N LYS A 57 4.22 12.73 0.42
CA LYS A 57 3.40 13.74 1.10
C LYS A 57 2.89 13.27 2.47
N LEU A 58 2.69 11.97 2.65
CA LEU A 58 2.28 11.41 3.95
C LEU A 58 3.28 11.72 5.09
N LEU A 59 4.55 12.00 4.78
CA LEU A 59 5.54 12.40 5.79
C LEU A 59 5.28 13.77 6.40
N SER A 60 4.49 14.62 5.77
CA SER A 60 4.31 16.02 6.14
C SER A 60 2.86 16.50 6.07
N ILE A 61 1.92 15.62 5.77
CA ILE A 61 0.50 15.99 5.71
C ILE A 61 -0.03 16.20 7.13
N SER A 62 -0.85 17.23 7.35
CA SER A 62 -1.53 17.39 8.63
C SER A 62 -2.78 16.52 8.71
N ASP A 63 -3.17 16.12 9.92
CA ASP A 63 -4.39 15.33 10.16
C ASP A 63 -5.63 15.99 9.53
N LYS A 64 -5.74 17.31 9.62
CA LYS A 64 -6.84 18.07 9.00
C LYS A 64 -6.90 17.86 7.49
N GLU A 65 -5.76 17.94 6.81
CA GLU A 65 -5.68 17.77 5.37
C GLU A 65 -5.84 16.29 5.00
N LEU A 66 -5.30 15.38 5.80
CA LEU A 66 -5.47 13.95 5.63
C LEU A 66 -6.95 13.56 5.69
N ARG A 67 -7.68 13.95 6.75
CA ARG A 67 -9.13 13.70 6.89
C ARG A 67 -9.97 14.35 5.78
N ARG A 68 -9.48 15.41 5.14
CA ARG A 68 -10.14 16.03 3.98
C ARG A 68 -10.00 15.16 2.72
N ARG A 69 -8.84 14.54 2.52
CA ARG A 69 -8.49 13.77 1.31
C ARG A 69 -8.81 12.29 1.40
N PHE A 70 -8.62 11.72 2.57
CA PHE A 70 -8.81 10.29 2.83
C PHE A 70 -10.07 10.09 3.67
N LYS A 71 -10.97 9.26 3.18
CA LYS A 71 -12.23 8.92 3.85
C LYS A 71 -12.35 7.41 3.98
N VAL A 72 -12.65 6.97 5.18
CA VAL A 72 -13.00 5.58 5.47
C VAL A 72 -14.51 5.51 5.65
N TYR A 73 -15.15 4.54 5.04
CA TYR A 73 -16.57 4.28 5.17
C TYR A 73 -16.77 2.92 5.85
N ASN A 74 -17.84 2.76 6.62
CA ASN A 74 -18.21 1.55 7.34
C ASN A 74 -17.12 1.08 8.34
N SER A 75 -16.35 2.00 8.92
CA SER A 75 -15.35 1.67 9.95
C SER A 75 -15.97 1.11 11.23
N GLU A 76 -17.27 1.33 11.45
CA GLU A 76 -18.06 0.76 12.55
C GLU A 76 -18.09 -0.76 12.54
N GLU A 77 -18.01 -1.41 11.36
CA GLU A 77 -17.92 -2.87 11.25
C GLU A 77 -16.64 -3.41 11.89
N VAL A 78 -15.53 -2.71 11.69
CA VAL A 78 -14.23 -3.05 12.30
C VAL A 78 -14.30 -2.86 13.83
N GLU A 79 -14.91 -1.77 14.30
CA GLU A 79 -15.06 -1.51 15.73
C GLU A 79 -15.97 -2.56 16.39
N GLN A 80 -17.02 -2.99 15.72
CA GLN A 80 -17.88 -4.07 16.22
C GLN A 80 -17.07 -5.36 16.42
N CYS A 81 -16.23 -5.76 15.45
CA CYS A 81 -15.36 -6.93 15.62
C CYS A 81 -14.44 -6.78 16.84
N PHE A 82 -13.89 -5.59 17.08
CA PHE A 82 -13.06 -5.35 18.27
C PHE A 82 -13.83 -5.46 19.57
N GLN A 83 -15.08 -4.98 19.62
CA GLN A 83 -15.96 -5.10 20.81
C GLN A 83 -16.33 -6.55 21.09
N GLU A 84 -16.50 -7.36 20.05
CA GLU A 84 -16.72 -8.80 20.13
C GLU A 84 -15.45 -9.60 20.49
N GLY A 85 -14.32 -8.91 20.68
CA GLY A 85 -13.06 -9.54 21.06
C GLY A 85 -12.30 -10.18 19.89
N GLN A 86 -12.64 -9.81 18.66
CA GLN A 86 -12.02 -10.33 17.44
C GLN A 86 -10.90 -9.41 16.94
N ASP A 87 -9.92 -9.97 16.21
CA ASP A 87 -8.98 -9.25 15.38
C ASP A 87 -9.49 -9.26 13.94
N VAL A 88 -9.07 -8.28 13.14
CA VAL A 88 -9.54 -8.11 11.76
C VAL A 88 -8.40 -8.32 10.76
N ALA A 89 -8.64 -9.13 9.74
CA ALA A 89 -7.76 -9.25 8.58
C ALA A 89 -8.39 -8.55 7.37
N ALA A 90 -7.83 -7.41 6.98
CA ALA A 90 -8.25 -6.68 5.79
C ALA A 90 -7.49 -7.20 4.56
N ILE A 91 -8.20 -7.79 3.61
CA ILE A 91 -7.63 -8.26 2.35
C ILE A 91 -7.69 -7.13 1.33
N LEU A 92 -6.55 -6.80 0.74
CA LEU A 92 -6.36 -5.62 -0.10
C LEU A 92 -5.70 -5.99 -1.42
N GLY A 93 -5.79 -5.09 -2.40
CA GLY A 93 -5.06 -5.16 -3.66
C GLY A 93 -4.12 -3.96 -3.87
N HIS A 94 -3.17 -4.08 -4.80
CA HIS A 94 -2.32 -2.98 -5.28
C HIS A 94 -3.15 -2.04 -6.19
N TYR A 95 -4.18 -1.42 -5.62
CA TYR A 95 -5.09 -0.55 -6.35
C TYR A 95 -4.88 0.92 -5.97
N CYS A 96 -4.86 1.82 -6.92
CA CYS A 96 -4.58 3.24 -6.72
C CYS A 96 -3.31 3.46 -5.85
N ASN A 97 -3.33 4.46 -4.97
CA ASN A 97 -2.23 4.70 -4.03
C ASN A 97 -2.46 3.95 -2.72
N TRP A 98 -2.13 2.66 -2.71
CA TRP A 98 -2.29 1.79 -1.53
C TRP A 98 -1.43 2.20 -0.31
N GLU A 99 -0.41 3.05 -0.47
CA GLU A 99 0.35 3.56 0.67
C GLU A 99 -0.53 4.41 1.61
N TRP A 100 -1.57 5.06 1.07
CA TRP A 100 -2.54 5.81 1.86
C TRP A 100 -3.40 4.92 2.76
N LEU A 101 -3.46 3.62 2.54
CA LEU A 101 -4.14 2.69 3.45
C LEU A 101 -3.49 2.65 4.84
N SER A 102 -2.23 3.07 4.96
CA SER A 102 -1.59 3.29 6.27
C SER A 102 -2.32 4.34 7.11
N CYS A 103 -3.07 5.23 6.47
CA CYS A 103 -3.83 6.29 7.14
C CYS A 103 -5.17 5.81 7.73
N VAL A 104 -5.58 4.57 7.51
CA VAL A 104 -6.76 3.98 8.18
C VAL A 104 -6.62 4.08 9.70
N GLY A 105 -5.40 4.07 10.21
CA GLY A 105 -5.10 4.26 11.62
C GLY A 105 -5.71 5.51 12.25
N ILE A 106 -5.96 6.57 11.45
CA ILE A 106 -6.56 7.82 11.95
C ILE A 106 -8.03 7.64 12.42
N GLU A 107 -8.71 6.64 11.90
CA GLU A 107 -10.09 6.30 12.27
C GLU A 107 -10.16 5.19 13.35
N LEU A 108 -9.04 4.53 13.65
CA LEU A 108 -8.99 3.51 14.69
C LEU A 108 -8.77 4.15 16.08
N PRO A 109 -9.37 3.59 17.13
CA PRO A 109 -9.02 3.96 18.51
C PRO A 109 -7.51 3.79 18.77
N LYS A 110 -6.90 4.73 19.51
CA LYS A 110 -5.43 4.73 19.75
C LYS A 110 -4.90 3.47 20.46
N ASN A 111 -5.75 2.74 21.15
CA ASN A 111 -5.42 1.48 21.82
C ASN A 111 -5.54 0.25 20.89
N ARG A 112 -5.78 0.46 19.60
CA ARG A 112 -5.83 -0.57 18.57
C ARG A 112 -4.59 -0.49 17.69
N ILE A 113 -4.15 -1.59 17.13
CA ILE A 113 -2.99 -1.65 16.24
C ILE A 113 -3.46 -1.81 14.79
N LEU A 114 -2.89 -0.99 13.91
CA LEU A 114 -2.93 -1.19 12.49
C LEU A 114 -1.62 -1.87 12.05
N GLY A 115 -1.66 -3.17 11.82
CA GLY A 115 -0.52 -3.95 11.33
C GLY A 115 -0.39 -3.83 9.82
N LEU A 116 0.67 -3.21 9.33
CA LEU A 116 0.94 -3.00 7.92
C LEU A 116 2.02 -3.96 7.45
N ILE A 117 1.58 -5.06 6.86
CA ILE A 117 2.48 -6.13 6.42
C ILE A 117 3.26 -5.69 5.18
N TYR A 118 4.58 -5.83 5.22
CA TYR A 118 5.43 -5.45 4.11
C TYR A 118 6.60 -6.42 3.88
N HIS A 119 7.16 -6.36 2.69
CA HIS A 119 8.42 -7.02 2.36
C HIS A 119 9.56 -6.00 2.50
N PRO A 120 10.56 -6.22 3.40
CA PRO A 120 11.71 -5.33 3.52
C PRO A 120 12.39 -5.11 2.17
N LEU A 121 12.71 -3.85 1.88
CA LEU A 121 13.37 -3.47 0.63
C LEU A 121 14.89 -3.69 0.71
N TYR A 122 15.49 -4.05 -0.41
CA TYR A 122 16.94 -4.22 -0.51
C TYR A 122 17.69 -2.91 -0.21
N ASN A 123 17.21 -1.80 -0.76
CA ASN A 123 17.78 -0.48 -0.49
C ASN A 123 17.29 0.01 0.89
N LYS A 124 18.21 0.07 1.86
CA LYS A 124 17.90 0.45 3.24
C LYS A 124 17.32 1.85 3.40
N ALA A 125 17.76 2.81 2.56
CA ALA A 125 17.24 4.18 2.63
C ALA A 125 15.77 4.25 2.21
N PHE A 126 15.40 3.54 1.14
CA PHE A 126 14.00 3.41 0.73
C PHE A 126 13.18 2.59 1.72
N ASP A 127 13.75 1.52 2.30
CA ASP A 127 13.07 0.73 3.33
C ASP A 127 12.69 1.59 4.53
N GLU A 128 13.64 2.41 5.01
CA GLU A 128 13.41 3.32 6.12
C GLU A 128 12.41 4.44 5.78
N LEU A 129 12.49 4.99 4.56
CA LEU A 129 11.52 5.98 4.08
C LEU A 129 10.09 5.43 4.10
N PHE A 130 9.87 4.23 3.54
CA PHE A 130 8.55 3.62 3.50
C PHE A 130 8.06 3.17 4.89
N LYS A 131 8.93 2.74 5.78
CA LYS A 131 8.56 2.51 7.19
C LYS A 131 8.03 3.78 7.83
N ARG A 132 8.73 4.90 7.67
CA ARG A 132 8.29 6.20 8.21
C ARG A 132 6.95 6.65 7.62
N ILE A 133 6.73 6.47 6.31
CA ILE A 133 5.46 6.75 5.65
C ILE A 133 4.34 5.93 6.30
N ARG A 134 4.57 4.63 6.51
CA ARG A 134 3.58 3.69 7.08
C ARG A 134 3.39 3.85 8.59
N SER A 135 4.29 4.51 9.27
CA SER A 135 4.19 4.85 10.71
C SER A 135 3.68 6.28 10.92
N HIS A 136 2.96 6.84 9.95
CA HIS A 136 2.39 8.18 10.08
C HIS A 136 1.46 8.30 11.28
N GLU A 137 0.61 7.29 11.49
CA GLU A 137 -0.24 7.19 12.67
C GLU A 137 0.49 6.46 13.81
N GLU A 138 0.26 6.91 15.05
CA GLU A 138 0.89 6.34 16.26
C GLU A 138 0.60 4.84 16.44
N ASN A 139 -0.54 4.38 15.96
CA ASN A 139 -0.99 2.99 16.01
C ASN A 139 -0.62 2.18 14.76
N GLY A 140 -0.02 2.80 13.75
CA GLY A 140 0.47 2.15 12.53
C GLY A 140 1.81 1.45 12.74
N VAL A 141 1.84 0.13 12.62
CA VAL A 141 3.04 -0.69 12.84
C VAL A 141 3.42 -1.42 11.57
N PRO A 142 4.53 -1.02 10.90
CA PRO A 142 5.08 -1.78 9.77
C PRO A 142 5.62 -3.13 10.25
N ILE A 143 5.08 -4.22 9.73
CA ILE A 143 5.43 -5.57 10.16
C ILE A 143 6.07 -6.34 9.00
N PRO A 144 7.33 -6.78 9.12
CA PRO A 144 7.93 -7.65 8.13
C PRO A 144 7.14 -8.94 7.97
N LYS A 145 6.85 -9.35 6.73
CA LYS A 145 5.99 -10.53 6.45
C LYS A 145 6.39 -11.81 7.19
N LYS A 146 7.69 -12.00 7.47
CA LYS A 146 8.21 -13.17 8.21
C LYS A 146 7.90 -13.15 9.71
N ASP A 147 7.55 -11.98 10.26
CA ASP A 147 7.35 -11.77 11.69
C ASP A 147 5.87 -11.73 12.09
N ILE A 148 4.93 -11.85 11.13
CA ILE A 148 3.49 -11.68 11.34
C ILE A 148 2.98 -12.50 12.52
N LEU A 149 3.26 -13.81 12.54
CA LEU A 149 2.78 -14.71 13.58
C LEU A 149 3.26 -14.30 14.97
N ARG A 150 4.51 -13.81 15.09
CA ARG A 150 5.06 -13.32 16.35
C ARG A 150 4.28 -12.11 16.86
N TYR A 151 3.98 -11.15 16.00
CA TYR A 151 3.19 -9.98 16.36
C TYR A 151 1.75 -10.34 16.74
N LEU A 152 1.08 -11.22 15.97
CA LEU A 152 -0.28 -11.68 16.29
C LEU A 152 -0.34 -12.34 17.66
N VAL A 153 0.60 -13.24 17.97
CA VAL A 153 0.66 -13.91 19.28
C VAL A 153 0.94 -12.93 20.40
N ASP A 154 1.85 -11.97 20.19
CA ASP A 154 2.21 -10.96 21.20
C ASP A 154 1.01 -10.04 21.51
N TYR A 155 0.32 -9.51 20.48
CA TYR A 155 -0.86 -8.68 20.67
C TYR A 155 -2.01 -9.44 21.34
N LYS A 156 -2.24 -10.69 20.94
CA LYS A 156 -3.24 -11.54 21.58
C LYS A 156 -2.94 -11.77 23.06
N ARG A 157 -1.68 -12.05 23.43
CA ARG A 157 -1.25 -12.20 24.83
C ARG A 157 -1.44 -10.93 25.66
N LYS A 158 -1.23 -9.77 25.05
CA LYS A 158 -1.41 -8.44 25.66
C LYS A 158 -2.86 -7.96 25.64
N ASN A 159 -3.79 -8.75 25.10
CA ASN A 159 -5.20 -8.38 24.89
C ASN A 159 -5.37 -7.08 24.07
N ILE A 160 -4.46 -6.83 23.13
CA ILE A 160 -4.51 -5.71 22.20
C ILE A 160 -5.20 -6.18 20.93
N ARG A 161 -6.29 -5.53 20.52
CA ARG A 161 -6.98 -5.83 19.26
C ARG A 161 -6.26 -5.15 18.09
N SER A 162 -6.28 -5.82 16.95
CA SER A 162 -5.51 -5.40 15.78
C SER A 162 -6.27 -5.58 14.48
N LEU A 163 -6.03 -4.64 13.55
CA LEU A 163 -6.40 -4.71 12.15
C LEU A 163 -5.14 -4.95 11.34
N PHE A 164 -5.04 -6.06 10.63
CA PHE A 164 -3.89 -6.38 9.79
C PHE A 164 -4.26 -6.25 8.31
N GLY A 165 -3.52 -5.42 7.57
CA GLY A 165 -3.67 -5.26 6.13
C GLY A 165 -2.81 -6.27 5.35
N TYR A 166 -3.47 -7.09 4.52
CA TYR A 166 -2.84 -8.07 3.64
C TYR A 166 -3.06 -7.66 2.18
N ILE A 167 -2.01 -7.17 1.51
CA ILE A 167 -2.05 -6.96 0.06
C ILE A 167 -1.79 -8.31 -0.59
N SER A 168 -2.83 -8.95 -1.13
CA SER A 168 -2.83 -10.37 -1.51
C SER A 168 -3.34 -10.66 -2.94
N ASP A 169 -3.33 -9.66 -3.80
CA ASP A 169 -3.72 -9.75 -5.22
C ASP A 169 -2.62 -10.33 -6.13
N GLN A 170 -1.41 -10.61 -5.59
CA GLN A 170 -0.33 -11.24 -6.32
C GLN A 170 -0.18 -12.70 -5.90
N GLY A 171 0.02 -13.58 -6.87
CA GLY A 171 0.25 -15.00 -6.63
C GLY A 171 1.49 -15.27 -5.76
N PRO A 172 1.43 -16.20 -4.82
CA PRO A 172 2.59 -16.61 -4.04
C PRO A 172 3.61 -17.31 -4.96
N LYS A 173 4.88 -17.30 -4.54
CA LYS A 173 5.87 -18.17 -5.17
C LYS A 173 5.56 -19.62 -4.86
N TRP A 174 5.80 -20.53 -5.79
CA TRP A 174 5.55 -21.98 -5.63
C TRP A 174 6.09 -22.56 -4.33
N GLU A 175 7.31 -22.14 -3.94
CA GLU A 175 7.98 -22.55 -2.71
C GLU A 175 7.25 -22.14 -1.41
N ASN A 176 6.31 -21.21 -1.49
CA ASN A 176 5.55 -20.69 -0.34
C ASN A 176 4.11 -21.22 -0.30
N ILE A 177 3.75 -22.15 -1.18
CA ILE A 177 2.42 -22.75 -1.21
C ILE A 177 2.46 -24.04 -0.41
N HIS A 178 1.76 -24.06 0.71
CA HIS A 178 1.69 -25.22 1.61
C HIS A 178 0.37 -26.00 1.49
N LEU A 179 -0.68 -25.35 0.97
CA LEU A 179 -2.02 -25.93 0.77
C LEU A 179 -2.63 -25.36 -0.51
N TRP A 180 -3.39 -26.20 -1.19
CA TRP A 180 -4.25 -25.84 -2.32
C TRP A 180 -5.70 -26.03 -1.93
#